data_27175330f994d1fb77861484637469d9
#
_entry.id   27175330f994d1fb77861484637469d9
#
_cell.length_a   1.000
_cell.length_b   1.000
_cell.length_c   1.000
_cell.angle_alpha   90.00
_cell.angle_beta   90.00
_cell.angle_gamma   90.00
#
_symmetry.space_group_name_H-M   'P 1'
#
loop_
_entity.id
_entity.type
_entity.pdbx_description
1 polymer ?
#
loop_
_entity_poly.entity_id
_entity_poly.type
_entity_poly.pdbx_seq_one_letter_code
_entity_poly.pdbx_strand_id
1 'polypeptide(L)'
;MLNERGKEQIVSGKGIGFAKKPGDRVSPEQIQKTYLITDSAMQKKLIELLTEIPEAHIRLTNDLVEHIRSEIPEQLSESLLITLSDHISFAIKRKEDGIEFTNPMLDSLRSCYPEELRLGYYCLEQIEKILKIKFISDEAGFIAMHIINARYDMHMSEIYNITKVINGCSEIALHAFPKISSSCVSYERFMIHVKYLAHRIGEGKPLSNILTKDKLFVEQIRNAFPAEYSCAEEMAQYVLETKSVQLTEEEMVTLTFHLAKMTEECR
;
A
#
# COMPACT_ATOMS: atom_id res chain seq x y z
N MET A 1 -5.04 14.43 -26.91
CA MET A 1 -5.14 14.28 -28.39
C MET A 1 -5.97 13.05 -28.75
N LEU A 2 -6.49 12.97 -29.98
CA LEU A 2 -7.11 11.75 -30.48
C LEU A 2 -6.06 10.89 -31.17
N ASN A 3 -6.07 9.57 -30.90
CA ASN A 3 -5.22 8.60 -31.61
C ASN A 3 -5.85 8.21 -32.98
N GLU A 4 -5.16 7.39 -33.75
CA GLU A 4 -5.64 6.92 -35.06
C GLU A 4 -6.99 6.18 -35.04
N ARG A 5 -7.39 5.68 -33.86
CA ARG A 5 -8.68 4.99 -33.64
C ARG A 5 -9.75 5.92 -33.08
N GLY A 6 -9.49 7.24 -33.03
CA GLY A 6 -10.42 8.24 -32.52
C GLY A 6 -10.58 8.22 -30.98
N LYS A 7 -9.75 7.49 -30.24
CA LYS A 7 -9.74 7.50 -28.77
C LYS A 7 -8.88 8.64 -28.25
N GLU A 8 -9.38 9.30 -27.22
CA GLU A 8 -8.65 10.34 -26.52
C GLU A 8 -7.50 9.76 -25.73
N GLN A 9 -6.32 10.36 -25.86
CA GLN A 9 -5.12 10.00 -25.12
C GLN A 9 -4.34 11.24 -24.72
N ILE A 10 -3.65 11.16 -23.60
CA ILE A 10 -2.76 12.21 -23.12
C ILE A 10 -1.35 11.82 -23.51
N VAL A 11 -0.61 12.75 -24.12
CA VAL A 11 0.78 12.54 -24.53
C VAL A 11 1.66 13.62 -23.93
N SER A 12 2.87 13.26 -23.54
CA SER A 12 3.88 14.21 -23.10
C SER A 12 5.11 14.15 -23.99
N GLY A 13 5.81 15.27 -24.12
CA GLY A 13 7.03 15.40 -24.88
C GLY A 13 7.58 16.82 -24.80
N LYS A 14 8.89 16.96 -24.99
CA LYS A 14 9.58 18.27 -24.87
C LYS A 14 8.99 19.28 -25.86
N GLY A 15 8.31 20.31 -25.35
CA GLY A 15 7.70 21.36 -26.15
C GLY A 15 6.51 20.93 -27.02
N ILE A 16 5.92 19.73 -26.78
CA ILE A 16 4.88 19.13 -27.62
C ILE A 16 3.62 19.99 -27.76
N GLY A 17 3.28 20.74 -26.69
CA GLY A 17 2.14 21.67 -26.68
C GLY A 17 2.51 23.12 -27.00
N PHE A 18 3.81 23.44 -27.13
CA PHE A 18 4.25 24.81 -27.37
C PHE A 18 3.81 25.27 -28.76
N ALA A 19 3.16 26.42 -28.84
CA ALA A 19 2.60 27.00 -30.07
C ALA A 19 1.53 26.16 -30.80
N LYS A 20 1.00 25.08 -30.16
CA LYS A 20 -0.10 24.27 -30.71
C LYS A 20 -1.47 24.76 -30.25
N LYS A 21 -2.44 24.68 -31.16
CA LYS A 21 -3.84 25.00 -30.89
C LYS A 21 -4.70 23.72 -30.92
N PRO A 22 -5.90 23.73 -30.29
CA PRO A 22 -6.83 22.63 -30.43
C PRO A 22 -7.10 22.32 -31.91
N GLY A 23 -6.90 21.04 -32.30
CA GLY A 23 -7.00 20.58 -33.69
C GLY A 23 -5.67 20.38 -34.41
N ASP A 24 -4.56 20.87 -33.88
CA ASP A 24 -3.24 20.70 -34.49
C ASP A 24 -2.74 19.26 -34.32
N ARG A 25 -2.06 18.75 -35.34
CA ARG A 25 -1.45 17.42 -35.31
C ARG A 25 -0.16 17.41 -34.48
N VAL A 26 -0.02 16.36 -33.68
CA VAL A 26 1.22 16.09 -32.94
C VAL A 26 2.01 15.03 -33.69
N SER A 27 3.27 15.31 -34.00
CA SER A 27 4.16 14.34 -34.64
C SER A 27 4.49 13.20 -33.67
N PRO A 28 4.39 11.93 -34.06
CA PRO A 28 4.77 10.78 -33.19
C PRO A 28 6.18 10.88 -32.62
N GLU A 29 7.12 11.48 -33.37
CA GLU A 29 8.52 11.68 -32.96
C GLU A 29 8.67 12.66 -31.79
N GLN A 30 7.68 13.53 -31.57
CA GLN A 30 7.65 14.48 -30.45
C GLN A 30 7.05 13.85 -29.18
N ILE A 31 6.41 12.69 -29.31
CA ILE A 31 5.75 11.99 -28.18
C ILE A 31 6.81 11.18 -27.45
N GLN A 32 7.12 11.57 -26.22
CA GLN A 32 8.01 10.82 -25.34
C GLN A 32 7.24 9.77 -24.53
N LYS A 33 6.01 10.09 -24.10
CA LYS A 33 5.11 9.17 -23.37
C LYS A 33 3.67 9.35 -23.79
N THR A 34 2.92 8.24 -23.75
CA THR A 34 1.48 8.20 -23.99
C THR A 34 0.81 7.60 -22.75
N TYR A 35 -0.17 8.29 -22.22
CA TYR A 35 -0.99 7.83 -21.10
C TYR A 35 -2.36 7.39 -21.65
N LEU A 36 -2.64 6.09 -21.56
CA LEU A 36 -3.90 5.48 -21.93
C LEU A 36 -4.77 5.38 -20.67
N ILE A 37 -5.50 6.44 -20.35
CA ILE A 37 -6.42 6.42 -19.24
C ILE A 37 -7.80 6.10 -19.79
N THR A 38 -8.36 4.97 -19.40
CA THR A 38 -9.65 4.46 -19.88
C THR A 38 -10.85 5.05 -19.15
N ASP A 39 -10.64 5.58 -17.93
CA ASP A 39 -11.66 6.21 -17.11
C ASP A 39 -11.76 7.71 -17.39
N SER A 40 -12.95 8.17 -17.81
CA SER A 40 -13.21 9.57 -18.14
C SER A 40 -13.10 10.52 -16.93
N ALA A 41 -13.38 10.06 -15.72
CA ALA A 41 -13.22 10.85 -14.49
C ALA A 41 -11.74 11.05 -14.16
N MET A 42 -10.93 10.01 -14.33
CA MET A 42 -9.49 10.04 -14.13
C MET A 42 -8.78 10.91 -15.19
N GLN A 43 -9.27 10.89 -16.46
CA GLN A 43 -8.78 11.79 -17.50
C GLN A 43 -9.00 13.26 -17.17
N LYS A 44 -10.20 13.62 -16.70
CA LYS A 44 -10.50 15.00 -16.28
C LYS A 44 -9.59 15.43 -15.13
N LYS A 45 -9.45 14.61 -14.13
CA LYS A 45 -8.58 14.89 -12.98
C LYS A 45 -7.11 15.06 -13.40
N LEU A 46 -6.61 14.25 -14.33
CA LEU A 46 -5.26 14.43 -14.84
C LEU A 46 -5.10 15.73 -15.62
N ILE A 47 -6.10 16.13 -16.43
CA ILE A 47 -6.07 17.40 -17.17
C ILE A 47 -6.06 18.59 -16.19
N GLU A 48 -6.89 18.55 -15.15
CA GLU A 48 -6.91 19.58 -14.10
C GLU A 48 -5.56 19.67 -13.40
N LEU A 49 -4.99 18.53 -12.98
CA LEU A 49 -3.67 18.48 -12.35
C LEU A 49 -2.56 19.01 -13.27
N LEU A 50 -2.57 18.66 -14.56
CA LEU A 50 -1.59 19.14 -15.53
C LEU A 50 -1.65 20.66 -15.78
N THR A 51 -2.77 21.30 -15.48
CA THR A 51 -2.92 22.77 -15.59
C THR A 51 -2.50 23.51 -14.31
N GLU A 52 -2.58 22.85 -13.15
CA GLU A 52 -2.33 23.45 -11.84
C GLU A 52 -0.95 23.13 -11.26
N ILE A 53 -0.41 21.94 -11.57
CA ILE A 53 0.87 21.48 -11.04
C ILE A 53 2.04 21.92 -11.95
N PRO A 54 3.12 22.48 -11.40
CA PRO A 54 4.32 22.80 -12.18
C PRO A 54 4.88 21.58 -12.91
N GLU A 55 5.27 21.75 -14.18
CA GLU A 55 5.80 20.66 -15.02
C GLU A 55 6.97 19.92 -14.35
N ALA A 56 7.82 20.65 -13.60
CA ALA A 56 8.95 20.07 -12.88
C ALA A 56 8.50 19.04 -11.82
N HIS A 57 7.39 19.26 -11.13
CA HIS A 57 6.85 18.35 -10.13
C HIS A 57 6.30 17.09 -10.80
N ILE A 58 5.60 17.24 -11.93
CA ILE A 58 5.05 16.10 -12.69
C ILE A 58 6.18 15.21 -13.24
N ARG A 59 7.24 15.82 -13.80
CA ARG A 59 8.40 15.09 -14.29
C ARG A 59 9.08 14.31 -13.17
N LEU A 60 9.36 14.96 -12.05
CA LEU A 60 9.95 14.32 -10.88
C LEU A 60 9.08 13.14 -10.41
N THR A 61 7.77 13.38 -10.23
CA THR A 61 6.86 12.32 -9.77
C THR A 61 6.80 11.14 -10.76
N ASN A 62 6.86 11.43 -12.07
CA ASN A 62 6.92 10.36 -13.06
C ASN A 62 8.18 9.49 -12.89
N ASP A 63 9.35 10.10 -12.68
CA ASP A 63 10.60 9.36 -12.47
C ASP A 63 10.55 8.54 -11.17
N LEU A 64 9.94 9.08 -10.10
CA LEU A 64 9.70 8.36 -8.86
C LEU A 64 8.77 7.16 -9.08
N VAL A 65 7.66 7.33 -9.79
CA VAL A 65 6.69 6.25 -10.09
C VAL A 65 7.33 5.16 -10.94
N GLU A 66 8.17 5.50 -11.93
CA GLU A 66 8.89 4.51 -12.71
C GLU A 66 9.86 3.69 -11.83
N HIS A 67 10.56 4.35 -10.92
CA HIS A 67 11.41 3.65 -9.95
C HIS A 67 10.59 2.73 -9.03
N ILE A 68 9.49 3.22 -8.45
CA ILE A 68 8.60 2.41 -7.61
C ILE A 68 8.11 1.17 -8.38
N ARG A 69 7.70 1.33 -9.64
CA ARG A 69 7.27 0.22 -10.50
C ARG A 69 8.38 -0.79 -10.79
N SER A 70 9.64 -0.35 -10.83
CA SER A 70 10.77 -1.27 -11.03
C SER A 70 11.12 -2.09 -9.79
N GLU A 71 10.77 -1.60 -8.61
CA GLU A 71 11.05 -2.28 -7.33
C GLU A 71 9.90 -3.19 -6.87
N ILE A 72 8.66 -2.89 -7.26
CA ILE A 72 7.47 -3.68 -6.89
C ILE A 72 7.09 -4.56 -8.09
N PRO A 73 7.12 -5.91 -7.92
CA PRO A 73 6.84 -6.84 -9.02
C PRO A 73 5.37 -6.89 -9.44
N GLU A 74 4.45 -6.49 -8.54
CA GLU A 74 3.02 -6.45 -8.84
C GLU A 74 2.65 -5.25 -9.69
N GLN A 75 1.59 -5.38 -10.49
CA GLN A 75 1.07 -4.26 -11.28
C GLN A 75 0.44 -3.21 -10.37
N LEU A 76 1.05 -2.03 -10.32
CA LEU A 76 0.49 -0.88 -9.60
C LEU A 76 -0.58 -0.18 -10.44
N SER A 77 -1.60 0.34 -9.76
CA SER A 77 -2.64 1.16 -10.38
C SER A 77 -2.04 2.34 -11.14
N GLU A 78 -2.59 2.62 -12.33
CA GLU A 78 -2.18 3.79 -13.13
C GLU A 78 -2.50 5.12 -12.42
N SER A 79 -3.41 5.10 -11.45
CA SER A 79 -3.76 6.27 -10.64
C SER A 79 -2.60 6.79 -9.79
N LEU A 80 -1.56 5.96 -9.53
CA LEU A 80 -0.43 6.35 -8.66
C LEU A 80 0.24 7.64 -9.13
N LEU A 81 0.49 7.79 -10.44
CA LEU A 81 1.10 9.00 -10.96
C LEU A 81 0.27 10.24 -10.62
N ILE A 82 -1.04 10.14 -10.76
CA ILE A 82 -1.98 11.25 -10.53
C ILE A 82 -2.02 11.60 -9.04
N THR A 83 -2.28 10.61 -8.20
CA THR A 83 -2.46 10.82 -6.76
C THR A 83 -1.16 11.23 -6.07
N LEU A 84 -0.03 10.71 -6.52
CA LEU A 84 1.28 11.08 -5.97
C LEU A 84 1.75 12.45 -6.47
N SER A 85 1.44 12.85 -7.74
CA SER A 85 1.73 14.21 -8.23
C SER A 85 0.95 15.27 -7.46
N ASP A 86 -0.32 15.02 -7.21
CA ASP A 86 -1.17 15.89 -6.39
C ASP A 86 -0.61 16.02 -4.97
N HIS A 87 -0.31 14.89 -4.33
CA HIS A 87 0.25 14.87 -2.99
C HIS A 87 1.59 15.62 -2.90
N ILE A 88 2.56 15.31 -3.76
CA ILE A 88 3.88 15.95 -3.73
C ILE A 88 3.76 17.45 -3.97
N SER A 89 2.96 17.89 -4.94
CA SER A 89 2.76 19.30 -5.21
C SER A 89 2.13 20.04 -4.02
N PHE A 90 1.13 19.42 -3.39
CA PHE A 90 0.50 19.94 -2.19
C PHE A 90 1.46 19.97 -0.99
N ALA A 91 2.26 18.93 -0.80
CA ALA A 91 3.27 18.87 0.26
C ALA A 91 4.34 19.95 0.10
N ILE A 92 4.79 20.22 -1.13
CA ILE A 92 5.72 21.31 -1.44
C ILE A 92 5.11 22.66 -1.06
N LYS A 93 3.88 22.92 -1.49
CA LYS A 93 3.18 24.18 -1.16
C LYS A 93 3.03 24.37 0.35
N ARG A 94 2.61 23.30 1.07
CA ARG A 94 2.54 23.35 2.55
C ARG A 94 3.89 23.66 3.19
N LYS A 95 4.96 23.07 2.68
CA LYS A 95 6.32 23.31 3.18
C LYS A 95 6.76 24.74 2.97
N GLU A 96 6.43 25.37 1.82
CA GLU A 96 6.65 26.78 1.55
C GLU A 96 5.87 27.69 2.51
N ASP A 97 4.66 27.27 2.89
CA ASP A 97 3.82 27.95 3.89
C ASP A 97 4.28 27.67 5.35
N GLY A 98 5.33 26.88 5.57
CA GLY A 98 5.84 26.51 6.88
C GLY A 98 4.98 25.49 7.64
N ILE A 99 4.11 24.76 6.93
CA ILE A 99 3.19 23.78 7.51
C ILE A 99 3.73 22.36 7.29
N GLU A 100 3.94 21.63 8.38
CA GLU A 100 4.34 20.22 8.36
C GLU A 100 3.33 19.36 9.12
N PHE A 101 3.00 18.20 8.58
CA PHE A 101 2.08 17.26 9.22
C PHE A 101 2.81 16.02 9.69
N THR A 102 2.55 15.63 10.93
CA THR A 102 2.97 14.32 11.45
C THR A 102 2.08 13.22 10.90
N ASN A 103 2.66 12.07 10.62
CA ASN A 103 1.92 10.90 10.17
C ASN A 103 1.70 9.95 11.37
N PRO A 104 0.48 9.85 11.92
CA PRO A 104 0.20 9.02 13.09
C PRO A 104 0.38 7.52 12.82
N MET A 105 0.52 7.13 11.54
CA MET A 105 0.68 5.74 11.13
C MET A 105 2.14 5.37 10.83
N LEU A 106 3.10 6.28 10.95
CA LEU A 106 4.48 6.04 10.50
C LEU A 106 5.09 4.78 11.15
N ASP A 107 4.92 4.57 12.45
CA ASP A 107 5.44 3.39 13.15
C ASP A 107 4.70 2.11 12.72
N SER A 108 3.40 2.19 12.52
CA SER A 108 2.59 1.09 11.99
C SER A 108 2.99 0.72 10.56
N LEU A 109 3.25 1.71 9.71
CA LEU A 109 3.74 1.49 8.35
C LEU A 109 5.13 0.83 8.35
N ARG A 110 5.99 1.21 9.30
CA ARG A 110 7.32 0.58 9.45
C ARG A 110 7.22 -0.92 9.73
N SER A 111 6.26 -1.33 10.53
CA SER A 111 6.04 -2.74 10.89
C SER A 111 5.31 -3.52 9.80
N CYS A 112 4.26 -2.91 9.21
CA CYS A 112 3.34 -3.60 8.31
C CYS A 112 3.71 -3.49 6.82
N TYR A 113 4.35 -2.38 6.42
CA TYR A 113 4.64 -2.01 5.04
C TYR A 113 6.07 -1.46 4.88
N PRO A 114 7.11 -2.22 5.32
CA PRO A 114 8.50 -1.74 5.34
C PRO A 114 9.04 -1.43 3.94
N GLU A 115 8.61 -2.19 2.92
CA GLU A 115 9.01 -2.00 1.53
C GLU A 115 8.46 -0.69 0.96
N GLU A 116 7.16 -0.46 1.12
CA GLU A 116 6.51 0.76 0.66
C GLU A 116 7.02 2.00 1.42
N LEU A 117 7.31 1.85 2.71
CA LEU A 117 7.90 2.93 3.50
C LEU A 117 9.34 3.24 3.08
N ARG A 118 10.15 2.23 2.76
CA ARG A 118 11.50 2.41 2.19
C ARG A 118 11.44 3.21 0.88
N LEU A 119 10.48 2.89 0.01
CA LEU A 119 10.26 3.65 -1.23
C LEU A 119 9.79 5.08 -0.96
N GLY A 120 8.99 5.29 0.09
CA GLY A 120 8.64 6.63 0.56
C GLY A 120 9.86 7.46 0.95
N TYR A 121 10.79 6.90 1.72
CA TYR A 121 12.06 7.56 2.05
C TYR A 121 12.92 7.85 0.83
N TYR A 122 13.02 6.89 -0.10
CA TYR A 122 13.71 7.11 -1.38
C TYR A 122 13.12 8.32 -2.13
N CYS A 123 11.80 8.43 -2.18
CA CYS A 123 11.15 9.59 -2.81
C CYS A 123 11.55 10.90 -2.15
N LEU A 124 11.60 10.96 -0.81
CA LEU A 124 12.05 12.17 -0.10
C LEU A 124 13.49 12.56 -0.44
N GLU A 125 14.39 11.59 -0.52
CA GLU A 125 15.79 11.82 -0.91
C GLU A 125 15.89 12.39 -2.32
N GLN A 126 15.12 11.85 -3.28
CA GLN A 126 15.11 12.37 -4.65
C GLN A 126 14.50 13.78 -4.74
N ILE A 127 13.43 14.06 -4.00
CA ILE A 127 12.83 15.40 -3.94
C ILE A 127 13.85 16.40 -3.37
N GLU A 128 14.51 16.08 -2.25
CA GLU A 128 15.57 16.93 -1.67
C GLU A 128 16.71 17.14 -2.66
N LYS A 129 17.15 16.09 -3.36
CA LYS A 129 18.24 16.17 -4.33
C LYS A 129 17.93 17.06 -5.53
N ILE A 130 16.70 16.97 -6.07
CA ILE A 130 16.31 17.63 -7.33
C ILE A 130 15.74 19.03 -7.07
N LEU A 131 14.80 19.16 -6.13
CA LEU A 131 14.11 20.41 -5.85
C LEU A 131 14.74 21.23 -4.72
N LYS A 132 15.71 20.66 -3.98
CA LYS A 132 16.34 21.26 -2.79
C LYS A 132 15.35 21.54 -1.65
N ILE A 133 14.28 20.77 -1.59
CA ILE A 133 13.23 20.85 -0.56
C ILE A 133 13.40 19.66 0.37
N LYS A 134 13.67 19.92 1.65
CA LYS A 134 13.81 18.89 2.68
C LYS A 134 12.52 18.76 3.47
N PHE A 135 11.90 17.60 3.39
CA PHE A 135 10.73 17.23 4.18
C PHE A 135 11.12 16.56 5.51
N ILE A 136 10.18 16.55 6.46
CA ILE A 136 10.27 15.68 7.64
C ILE A 136 10.04 14.21 7.25
N SER A 137 10.50 13.27 8.09
CA SER A 137 10.40 11.82 7.86
C SER A 137 8.96 11.32 7.69
N ASP A 138 8.01 12.01 8.30
CA ASP A 138 6.59 11.69 8.27
C ASP A 138 5.99 11.73 6.86
N GLU A 139 6.54 12.57 5.98
CA GLU A 139 6.10 12.66 4.60
C GLU A 139 6.39 11.37 3.81
N ALA A 140 7.44 10.59 4.19
CA ALA A 140 7.66 9.27 3.63
C ALA A 140 6.49 8.31 3.91
N GLY A 141 5.86 8.44 5.09
CA GLY A 141 4.69 7.67 5.46
C GLY A 141 3.48 7.99 4.57
N PHE A 142 3.25 9.27 4.28
CA PHE A 142 2.17 9.66 3.36
C PHE A 142 2.41 9.15 1.94
N ILE A 143 3.64 9.26 1.43
CA ILE A 143 4.02 8.69 0.12
C ILE A 143 3.83 7.18 0.12
N ALA A 144 4.25 6.47 1.17
CA ALA A 144 4.05 5.03 1.31
C ALA A 144 2.56 4.64 1.25
N MET A 145 1.67 5.42 1.87
CA MET A 145 0.23 5.18 1.79
C MET A 145 -0.32 5.31 0.35
N HIS A 146 0.22 6.20 -0.48
CA HIS A 146 -0.13 6.27 -1.90
C HIS A 146 0.35 5.02 -2.66
N ILE A 147 1.54 4.51 -2.33
CA ILE A 147 2.08 3.28 -2.93
C ILE A 147 1.22 2.07 -2.53
N ILE A 148 0.87 1.95 -1.25
CA ILE A 148 -0.01 0.88 -0.73
C ILE A 148 -1.39 0.94 -1.42
N ASN A 149 -1.98 2.14 -1.53
CA ASN A 149 -3.24 2.33 -2.25
C ASN A 149 -3.14 1.81 -3.69
N ALA A 150 -2.07 2.14 -4.41
CA ALA A 150 -1.88 1.73 -5.79
C ALA A 150 -1.58 0.22 -5.95
N ARG A 151 -0.95 -0.41 -4.92
CA ARG A 151 -0.58 -1.84 -4.93
C ARG A 151 -1.77 -2.74 -4.60
N TYR A 152 -2.63 -2.31 -3.68
CA TYR A 152 -3.71 -3.13 -3.12
C TYR A 152 -5.11 -2.65 -3.48
N ASP A 153 -5.24 -1.60 -4.30
CA ASP A 153 -6.51 -0.97 -4.71
C ASP A 153 -7.39 -0.59 -3.50
N MET A 154 -6.78 0.05 -2.49
CA MET A 154 -7.42 0.37 -1.22
C MET A 154 -7.50 1.87 -0.96
N HIS A 155 -8.56 2.32 -0.31
CA HIS A 155 -8.64 3.69 0.17
C HIS A 155 -7.80 3.93 1.44
N MET A 156 -7.37 5.17 1.68
CA MET A 156 -6.55 5.56 2.84
C MET A 156 -7.17 5.15 4.18
N SER A 157 -8.50 5.21 4.30
CA SER A 157 -9.24 4.76 5.49
C SER A 157 -9.15 3.24 5.70
N GLU A 158 -9.06 2.47 4.62
CA GLU A 158 -8.93 1.01 4.67
C GLU A 158 -7.53 0.61 5.10
N ILE A 159 -6.51 1.31 4.61
CA ILE A 159 -5.11 1.12 5.04
C ILE A 159 -5.01 1.27 6.56
N TYR A 160 -5.60 2.35 7.12
CA TYR A 160 -5.66 2.56 8.57
C TYR A 160 -6.29 1.37 9.29
N ASN A 161 -7.42 0.92 8.79
CA ASN A 161 -8.19 -0.16 9.36
C ASN A 161 -7.47 -1.51 9.32
N ILE A 162 -6.82 -1.82 8.20
CA ILE A 162 -6.06 -3.06 8.01
C ILE A 162 -4.81 -3.05 8.89
N THR A 163 -4.09 -1.94 8.91
CA THR A 163 -2.90 -1.77 9.76
C THR A 163 -3.24 -1.94 11.25
N LYS A 164 -4.42 -1.45 11.69
CA LYS A 164 -4.90 -1.66 13.06
C LYS A 164 -5.09 -3.15 13.38
N VAL A 165 -5.67 -3.94 12.47
CA VAL A 165 -5.83 -5.39 12.65
C VAL A 165 -4.46 -6.08 12.72
N ILE A 166 -3.53 -5.73 11.84
CA ILE A 166 -2.18 -6.32 11.79
C ILE A 166 -1.46 -6.07 13.12
N ASN A 167 -1.46 -4.82 13.60
CA ASN A 167 -0.79 -4.46 14.85
C ASN A 167 -1.41 -5.17 16.06
N GLY A 168 -2.74 -5.20 16.18
CA GLY A 168 -3.40 -5.87 17.28
C GLY A 168 -3.12 -7.38 17.32
N CYS A 169 -3.15 -8.06 16.16
CA CYS A 169 -2.75 -9.47 16.09
C CYS A 169 -1.26 -9.69 16.47
N SER A 170 -0.38 -8.77 16.06
CA SER A 170 1.03 -8.79 16.44
C SER A 170 1.21 -8.64 17.96
N GLU A 171 0.54 -7.67 18.57
CA GLU A 171 0.59 -7.41 20.00
C GLU A 171 0.08 -8.61 20.81
N ILE A 172 -1.04 -9.22 20.38
CA ILE A 172 -1.59 -10.44 21.00
C ILE A 172 -0.56 -11.58 20.94
N ALA A 173 0.07 -11.81 19.77
CA ALA A 173 1.08 -12.86 19.63
C ALA A 173 2.29 -12.63 20.54
N LEU A 174 2.84 -11.41 20.57
CA LEU A 174 4.00 -11.08 21.40
C LEU A 174 3.68 -11.11 22.90
N HIS A 175 2.45 -10.76 23.27
CA HIS A 175 1.98 -10.87 24.65
C HIS A 175 1.83 -12.34 25.09
N ALA A 176 1.23 -13.18 24.25
CA ALA A 176 1.07 -14.61 24.52
C ALA A 176 2.43 -15.33 24.56
N PHE A 177 3.38 -14.91 23.74
CA PHE A 177 4.70 -15.53 23.61
C PHE A 177 5.86 -14.54 23.79
N PRO A 178 6.11 -14.03 25.00
CA PRO A 178 7.04 -12.90 25.26
C PRO A 178 8.53 -13.23 25.03
N LYS A 179 8.88 -14.48 24.78
CA LYS A 179 10.25 -14.90 24.46
C LYS A 179 10.58 -14.82 22.97
N ILE A 180 9.58 -14.54 22.13
CA ILE A 180 9.76 -14.47 20.69
C ILE A 180 10.44 -13.14 20.32
N SER A 181 11.49 -13.24 19.50
CA SER A 181 12.11 -12.08 18.90
C SER A 181 11.35 -11.66 17.63
N SER A 182 10.98 -10.40 17.52
CA SER A 182 10.38 -9.81 16.33
C SER A 182 11.31 -9.82 15.10
N SER A 183 12.60 -10.08 15.28
CA SER A 183 13.60 -10.25 14.21
C SER A 183 13.78 -11.69 13.72
N CYS A 184 12.98 -12.62 14.22
CA CYS A 184 13.01 -14.02 13.80
C CYS A 184 12.28 -14.22 12.46
N VAL A 185 12.84 -15.02 11.56
CA VAL A 185 12.27 -15.31 10.24
C VAL A 185 10.84 -15.88 10.33
N SER A 186 10.57 -16.71 11.32
CA SER A 186 9.22 -17.30 11.50
C SER A 186 8.21 -16.29 12.02
N TYR A 187 8.64 -15.27 12.78
CA TYR A 187 7.80 -14.12 13.10
C TYR A 187 7.48 -13.29 11.85
N GLU A 188 8.46 -13.04 10.99
CA GLU A 188 8.22 -12.33 9.72
C GLU A 188 7.21 -13.06 8.84
N ARG A 189 7.33 -14.40 8.75
CA ARG A 189 6.34 -15.25 8.01
C ARG A 189 4.95 -15.20 8.62
N PHE A 190 4.86 -15.24 9.95
CA PHE A 190 3.58 -15.04 10.64
C PHE A 190 2.99 -13.67 10.31
N MET A 191 3.77 -12.60 10.35
CA MET A 191 3.31 -11.25 10.01
C MET A 191 2.84 -11.11 8.56
N ILE A 192 3.52 -11.77 7.61
CA ILE A 192 3.06 -11.84 6.21
C ILE A 192 1.67 -12.50 6.15
N HIS A 193 1.46 -13.60 6.89
CA HIS A 193 0.18 -14.27 6.92
C HIS A 193 -0.93 -13.40 7.54
N VAL A 194 -0.65 -12.74 8.67
CA VAL A 194 -1.56 -11.79 9.32
C VAL A 194 -1.91 -10.63 8.38
N LYS A 195 -0.95 -10.13 7.61
CA LYS A 195 -1.17 -9.10 6.58
C LYS A 195 -2.18 -9.58 5.52
N TYR A 196 -1.98 -10.79 4.96
CA TYR A 196 -2.92 -11.37 4.00
C TYR A 196 -4.31 -11.61 4.59
N LEU A 197 -4.39 -12.06 5.85
CA LEU A 197 -5.65 -12.21 6.57
C LEU A 197 -6.38 -10.86 6.68
N ALA A 198 -5.67 -9.82 7.13
CA ALA A 198 -6.25 -8.49 7.32
C ALA A 198 -6.76 -7.88 5.99
N HIS A 199 -6.05 -8.11 4.88
CA HIS A 199 -6.50 -7.71 3.55
C HIS A 199 -7.79 -8.44 3.13
N ARG A 200 -7.84 -9.78 3.27
CA ARG A 200 -9.04 -10.57 2.95
C ARG A 200 -10.26 -10.14 3.78
N ILE A 201 -10.05 -9.81 5.05
CA ILE A 201 -11.11 -9.25 5.91
C ILE A 201 -11.60 -7.93 5.33
N GLY A 202 -10.69 -7.03 4.92
CA GLY A 202 -11.04 -5.76 4.29
C GLY A 202 -11.85 -5.92 3.00
N GLU A 203 -11.51 -6.92 2.18
CA GLU A 203 -12.21 -7.24 0.94
C GLU A 203 -13.52 -8.05 1.12
N GLY A 204 -13.82 -8.50 2.35
CA GLY A 204 -14.95 -9.37 2.62
C GLY A 204 -14.82 -10.78 2.02
N LYS A 205 -13.60 -11.28 1.84
CA LYS A 205 -13.27 -12.58 1.24
C LYS A 205 -12.60 -13.54 2.24
N PRO A 206 -13.31 -14.09 3.23
CA PRO A 206 -12.75 -15.05 4.16
C PRO A 206 -12.33 -16.35 3.44
N LEU A 207 -11.42 -17.10 4.07
CA LEU A 207 -11.07 -18.44 3.57
C LEU A 207 -12.29 -19.36 3.62
N SER A 208 -12.43 -20.21 2.60
CA SER A 208 -13.45 -21.26 2.59
C SER A 208 -13.01 -22.42 3.51
N ASN A 209 -13.95 -22.96 4.28
CA ASN A 209 -13.72 -24.11 5.15
C ASN A 209 -13.56 -25.40 4.33
N ILE A 210 -12.43 -25.58 3.65
CA ILE A 210 -12.14 -26.77 2.84
C ILE A 210 -11.50 -27.86 3.72
N LEU A 211 -10.47 -27.51 4.47
CA LEU A 211 -9.71 -28.40 5.32
C LEU A 211 -10.42 -28.68 6.65
N THR A 212 -11.23 -27.74 7.13
CA THR A 212 -11.90 -27.77 8.43
C THR A 212 -13.34 -28.32 8.39
N LYS A 213 -13.72 -28.98 7.28
CA LYS A 213 -15.01 -29.70 7.20
C LYS A 213 -15.09 -30.85 8.21
N ASP A 214 -13.96 -31.44 8.55
CA ASP A 214 -13.86 -32.47 9.58
C ASP A 214 -13.58 -31.85 10.95
N LYS A 215 -14.60 -31.81 11.79
CA LYS A 215 -14.49 -31.30 13.17
C LYS A 215 -13.43 -32.00 14.00
N LEU A 216 -13.22 -33.31 13.74
CA LEU A 216 -12.20 -34.08 14.44
C LEU A 216 -10.80 -33.54 14.15
N PHE A 217 -10.55 -33.08 12.93
CA PHE A 217 -9.27 -32.44 12.55
C PHE A 217 -9.03 -31.17 13.36
N VAL A 218 -10.03 -30.31 13.48
CA VAL A 218 -9.93 -29.05 14.27
C VAL A 218 -9.66 -29.34 15.75
N GLU A 219 -10.35 -30.35 16.32
CA GLU A 219 -10.12 -30.76 17.71
C GLU A 219 -8.71 -31.34 17.91
N GLN A 220 -8.19 -32.10 16.96
CA GLN A 220 -6.81 -32.59 17.00
C GLN A 220 -5.79 -31.44 17.02
N ILE A 221 -5.96 -30.40 16.19
CA ILE A 221 -5.10 -29.24 16.17
C ILE A 221 -5.18 -28.48 17.50
N ARG A 222 -6.39 -28.25 18.03
CA ARG A 222 -6.59 -27.60 19.34
C ARG A 222 -5.88 -28.36 20.46
N ASN A 223 -5.94 -29.68 20.45
CA ASN A 223 -5.28 -30.53 21.44
C ASN A 223 -3.76 -30.61 21.27
N ALA A 224 -3.26 -30.57 20.04
CA ALA A 224 -1.84 -30.62 19.73
C ALA A 224 -1.13 -29.27 20.04
N PHE A 225 -1.82 -28.14 19.83
CA PHE A 225 -1.28 -26.77 19.97
C PHE A 225 -2.18 -25.90 20.84
N PRO A 226 -2.43 -26.24 22.11
CA PRO A 226 -3.46 -25.56 22.92
C PRO A 226 -3.16 -24.08 23.20
N ALA A 227 -1.89 -23.71 23.40
CA ALA A 227 -1.50 -22.34 23.67
C ALA A 227 -1.62 -21.46 22.40
N GLU A 228 -1.18 -21.98 21.27
CA GLU A 228 -1.23 -21.31 19.98
C GLU A 228 -2.68 -21.17 19.48
N TYR A 229 -3.50 -22.20 19.69
CA TYR A 229 -4.91 -22.14 19.34
C TYR A 229 -5.66 -21.12 20.21
N SER A 230 -5.38 -21.04 21.52
CA SER A 230 -5.93 -20.03 22.40
C SER A 230 -5.53 -18.60 21.98
N CYS A 231 -4.28 -18.40 21.56
CA CYS A 231 -3.82 -17.13 21.02
C CYS A 231 -4.56 -16.77 19.71
N ALA A 232 -4.81 -17.75 18.83
CA ALA A 232 -5.59 -17.54 17.62
C ALA A 232 -7.06 -17.20 17.94
N GLU A 233 -7.68 -17.79 19.00
CA GLU A 233 -9.02 -17.42 19.48
C GLU A 233 -9.05 -15.96 19.97
N GLU A 234 -8.03 -15.50 20.69
CA GLU A 234 -7.91 -14.11 21.14
C GLU A 234 -7.80 -13.14 19.95
N MET A 235 -7.01 -13.49 18.93
CA MET A 235 -6.94 -12.73 17.67
C MET A 235 -8.30 -12.68 16.96
N ALA A 236 -9.01 -13.81 16.88
CA ALA A 236 -10.33 -13.86 16.25
C ALA A 236 -11.36 -12.99 17.00
N GLN A 237 -11.32 -12.99 18.31
CA GLN A 237 -12.16 -12.12 19.13
C GLN A 237 -11.83 -10.64 18.90
N TYR A 238 -10.55 -10.29 18.84
CA TYR A 238 -10.10 -8.92 18.52
C TYR A 238 -10.57 -8.46 17.14
N VAL A 239 -10.47 -9.33 16.12
CA VAL A 239 -10.97 -9.04 14.77
C VAL A 239 -12.48 -8.85 14.77
N LEU A 240 -13.22 -9.71 15.49
CA LEU A 240 -14.68 -9.59 15.63
C LEU A 240 -15.08 -8.25 16.25
N GLU A 241 -14.42 -7.83 17.33
CA GLU A 241 -14.68 -6.56 18.01
C GLU A 241 -14.30 -5.33 17.17
N THR A 242 -13.19 -5.43 16.42
CA THR A 242 -12.64 -4.31 15.65
C THR A 242 -13.31 -4.14 14.29
N LYS A 243 -13.74 -5.24 13.67
CA LYS A 243 -14.22 -5.29 12.26
C LYS A 243 -15.61 -5.88 12.11
N SER A 244 -16.20 -6.44 13.16
CA SER A 244 -17.48 -7.19 13.10
C SER A 244 -17.42 -8.36 12.11
N VAL A 245 -16.23 -8.95 11.91
CA VAL A 245 -15.98 -10.10 11.04
C VAL A 245 -15.57 -11.29 11.90
N GLN A 246 -16.28 -12.40 11.75
CA GLN A 246 -15.93 -13.66 12.40
C GLN A 246 -14.95 -14.43 11.53
N LEU A 247 -13.79 -14.80 12.08
CA LEU A 247 -12.84 -15.68 11.39
C LEU A 247 -13.41 -17.07 11.21
N THR A 248 -13.08 -17.71 10.11
CA THR A 248 -13.46 -19.09 9.82
C THR A 248 -12.58 -20.07 10.61
N GLU A 249 -13.04 -21.32 10.80
CA GLU A 249 -12.23 -22.35 11.42
C GLU A 249 -10.92 -22.61 10.65
N GLU A 250 -10.93 -22.46 9.33
CA GLU A 250 -9.73 -22.57 8.50
C GLU A 250 -8.71 -21.48 8.77
N GLU A 251 -9.16 -20.25 8.97
CA GLU A 251 -8.30 -19.13 9.36
C GLU A 251 -7.72 -19.33 10.76
N MET A 252 -8.51 -19.86 11.70
CA MET A 252 -8.07 -20.21 13.05
C MET A 252 -6.97 -21.27 13.04
N VAL A 253 -7.18 -22.37 12.30
CA VAL A 253 -6.19 -23.45 12.15
C VAL A 253 -4.92 -22.95 11.48
N THR A 254 -5.05 -22.10 10.45
CA THR A 254 -3.91 -21.52 9.74
C THR A 254 -3.08 -20.61 10.65
N LEU A 255 -3.73 -19.72 11.42
CA LEU A 255 -3.08 -18.90 12.43
C LEU A 255 -2.34 -19.76 13.45
N THR A 256 -2.99 -20.83 13.96
CA THR A 256 -2.40 -21.76 14.93
C THR A 256 -1.10 -22.38 14.40
N PHE A 257 -1.07 -22.82 13.14
CA PHE A 257 0.15 -23.38 12.55
C PHE A 257 1.28 -22.38 12.42
N HIS A 258 0.97 -21.14 12.02
CA HIS A 258 1.98 -20.06 11.96
C HIS A 258 2.52 -19.72 13.34
N LEU A 259 1.64 -19.65 14.36
CA LEU A 259 2.04 -19.45 15.76
C LEU A 259 2.89 -20.59 16.27
N ALA A 260 2.50 -21.86 16.03
CA ALA A 260 3.26 -23.05 16.45
C ALA A 260 4.67 -23.04 15.86
N LYS A 261 4.79 -22.76 14.56
CA LYS A 261 6.10 -22.66 13.91
C LYS A 261 6.95 -21.53 14.48
N MET A 262 6.34 -20.39 14.76
CA MET A 262 7.00 -19.24 15.38
C MET A 262 7.49 -19.57 16.81
N THR A 263 6.65 -20.23 17.63
CA THR A 263 7.02 -20.61 19.01
C THR A 263 8.09 -21.70 19.04
N GLU A 264 8.20 -22.56 18.03
CA GLU A 264 9.23 -23.59 17.93
C GLU A 264 10.58 -23.01 17.47
N GLU A 265 10.59 -22.17 16.44
CA GLU A 265 11.82 -21.69 15.77
C GLU A 265 12.40 -20.39 16.36
N CYS A 266 11.63 -19.60 17.13
CA CYS A 266 12.04 -18.28 17.63
C CYS A 266 12.30 -18.24 19.15
N ARG A 267 12.46 -19.39 19.79
CA ARG A 267 12.78 -19.49 21.24
C ARG A 267 14.22 -19.17 21.53
#